data_4da4fdd4b950de20217e89dc8aa6a117
#
_entry.id   4da4fdd4b950de20217e89dc8aa6a117
#
_cell.length_a   1.000
_cell.length_b   1.000
_cell.length_c   1.000
_cell.angle_alpha   90.00
_cell.angle_beta   90.00
_cell.angle_gamma   90.00
#
_symmetry.space_group_name_H-M   'P 1'
#
loop_
_entity.id
_entity.type
_entity.pdbx_description
1 polymer ?
#
loop_
_entity_poly.entity_id
_entity_poly.type
_entity_poly.pdbx_seq_one_letter_code
_entity_poly.pdbx_strand_id
1 'polypeptide(L)'
;MNAFATLVADFAEKTGVEPGKLGADNFDVEADGVVVSAQYRAERDDCVIFSLPLEDAQPDGPMLRRALELAADGSGTDGHFLGIREGMFMLSAVLRLAGLSADDLGRRILILAAASKRVADALSRASAEDGGTPAADRPQDSESNDFMRV
;
A
#
# COMPACT_ATOMS: atom_id res chain seq x y z
N MET A 1 8.55 15.18 24.97
CA MET A 1 8.12 14.00 24.17
C MET A 1 7.09 14.49 23.16
N ASN A 2 7.28 14.21 21.89
CA ASN A 2 6.29 14.63 20.89
C ASN A 2 5.06 13.71 20.89
N ALA A 3 3.98 14.14 20.23
CA ALA A 3 2.73 13.37 20.18
C ALA A 3 2.92 11.96 19.58
N PHE A 4 3.81 11.80 18.63
CA PHE A 4 4.13 10.50 18.04
C PHE A 4 4.80 9.56 19.06
N ALA A 5 5.77 10.04 19.81
CA ALA A 5 6.45 9.23 20.83
C ALA A 5 5.47 8.78 21.95
N THR A 6 4.55 9.64 22.35
CA THR A 6 3.48 9.27 23.30
C THR A 6 2.58 8.18 22.71
N LEU A 7 2.12 8.38 21.47
CA LEU A 7 1.28 7.40 20.76
C LEU A 7 1.96 6.03 20.63
N VAL A 8 3.25 6.02 20.31
CA VAL A 8 4.04 4.79 20.18
C VAL A 8 4.19 4.07 21.53
N ALA A 9 4.43 4.81 22.60
CA ALA A 9 4.51 4.23 23.94
C ALA A 9 3.19 3.59 24.38
N ASP A 10 2.06 4.30 24.17
CA ASP A 10 0.72 3.79 24.47
C ASP A 10 0.37 2.56 23.61
N PHE A 11 0.76 2.58 22.33
CA PHE A 11 0.58 1.45 21.43
C PHE A 11 1.38 0.23 21.87
N ALA A 12 2.65 0.41 22.26
CA ALA A 12 3.50 -0.65 22.79
C ALA A 12 2.92 -1.29 24.05
N GLU A 13 2.43 -0.48 24.98
CA GLU A 13 1.79 -0.96 26.21
C GLU A 13 0.55 -1.81 25.93
N LYS A 14 -0.31 -1.34 25.02
CA LYS A 14 -1.56 -2.04 24.67
C LYS A 14 -1.35 -3.31 23.88
N THR A 15 -0.36 -3.35 23.02
CA THR A 15 -0.10 -4.50 22.12
C THR A 15 0.89 -5.49 22.70
N GLY A 16 1.61 -5.14 23.76
CA GLY A 16 2.68 -5.96 24.33
C GLY A 16 3.96 -5.99 23.49
N VAL A 17 4.08 -5.13 22.48
CA VAL A 17 5.31 -4.98 21.70
C VAL A 17 6.36 -4.29 22.57
N GLU A 18 7.59 -4.80 22.58
CA GLU A 18 8.68 -4.19 23.32
C GLU A 18 9.00 -2.78 22.79
N PRO A 19 8.96 -1.74 23.65
CA PRO A 19 9.21 -0.35 23.21
C PRO A 19 10.57 -0.15 22.52
N GLY A 20 11.57 -0.96 22.88
CA GLY A 20 12.92 -0.88 22.29
C GLY A 20 13.01 -1.32 20.83
N LYS A 21 11.96 -1.97 20.30
CA LYS A 21 11.84 -2.32 18.88
C LYS A 21 11.17 -1.22 18.05
N LEU A 22 10.62 -0.22 18.71
CA LEU A 22 9.97 0.91 18.10
C LEU A 22 10.95 2.08 18.06
N GLY A 23 11.29 2.55 16.87
CA GLY A 23 12.18 3.71 16.71
C GLY A 23 11.51 5.02 17.12
N ALA A 24 12.31 6.08 17.29
CA ALA A 24 11.80 7.39 17.69
C ALA A 24 10.87 8.01 16.63
N ASP A 25 11.16 7.80 15.34
CA ASP A 25 10.45 8.41 14.22
C ASP A 25 9.84 7.37 13.26
N ASN A 26 10.16 6.10 13.44
CA ASN A 26 9.62 5.03 12.62
C ASN A 26 9.57 3.71 13.40
N PHE A 27 8.69 2.83 13.01
CA PHE A 27 8.65 1.46 13.49
C PHE A 27 7.98 0.54 12.46
N ASP A 28 8.29 -0.74 12.56
CA ASP A 28 7.63 -1.80 11.81
C ASP A 28 6.87 -2.70 12.77
N VAL A 29 5.69 -3.11 12.37
CA VAL A 29 4.89 -4.09 13.12
C VAL A 29 4.29 -5.11 12.15
N GLU A 30 4.28 -6.37 12.56
CA GLU A 30 3.60 -7.41 11.81
C GLU A 30 2.15 -7.51 12.27
N ALA A 31 1.24 -7.41 11.32
CA ALA A 31 -0.19 -7.56 11.54
C ALA A 31 -0.74 -8.60 10.56
N ASP A 32 -1.19 -9.74 11.07
CA ASP A 32 -1.78 -10.82 10.27
C ASP A 32 -0.87 -11.27 9.10
N GLY A 33 0.43 -11.39 9.36
CA GLY A 33 1.44 -11.79 8.38
C GLY A 33 1.89 -10.68 7.41
N VAL A 34 1.43 -9.45 7.59
CA VAL A 34 1.82 -8.30 6.79
C VAL A 34 2.65 -7.35 7.65
N VAL A 35 3.82 -6.98 7.16
CA VAL A 35 4.62 -5.91 7.78
C VAL A 35 4.04 -4.57 7.41
N VAL A 36 3.64 -3.81 8.42
CA VAL A 36 3.20 -2.42 8.30
C VAL A 36 4.25 -1.53 8.94
N SER A 37 4.76 -0.61 8.16
CA SER A 37 5.71 0.41 8.61
C SER A 37 4.97 1.70 8.95
N ALA A 38 5.42 2.38 9.98
CA ALA A 38 4.93 3.70 10.36
C ALA A 38 6.10 4.68 10.37
N GLN A 39 5.91 5.85 9.79
CA GLN A 39 6.92 6.90 9.71
C GLN A 39 6.33 8.24 10.13
N TYR A 40 6.91 8.84 11.16
CA TYR A 40 6.56 10.18 11.60
C TYR A 40 7.14 11.26 10.69
N ARG A 41 6.33 12.28 10.41
CA ARG A 41 6.74 13.47 9.65
C ARG A 41 6.54 14.70 10.52
N ALA A 42 7.62 15.14 11.18
CA ALA A 42 7.59 16.24 12.13
C ALA A 42 7.08 17.56 11.54
N GLU A 43 7.40 17.82 10.28
CA GLU A 43 7.02 19.06 9.57
C GLU A 43 5.49 19.18 9.36
N ARG A 44 4.77 18.06 9.36
CA ARG A 44 3.33 17.99 9.14
C ARG A 44 2.54 17.55 10.34
N ASP A 45 3.23 17.14 11.41
CA ASP A 45 2.65 16.53 12.61
C ASP A 45 1.69 15.38 12.27
N ASP A 46 2.13 14.53 11.34
CA ASP A 46 1.40 13.35 10.91
C ASP A 46 2.29 12.11 10.86
N CYS A 47 1.67 10.96 10.69
CA CYS A 47 2.32 9.69 10.51
C CYS A 47 1.84 9.04 9.21
N VAL A 48 2.75 8.51 8.43
CA VAL A 48 2.42 7.67 7.27
C VAL A 48 2.55 6.23 7.70
N ILE A 49 1.48 5.45 7.56
CA ILE A 49 1.55 3.99 7.65
C ILE A 49 1.55 3.41 6.24
N PHE A 50 2.35 2.39 6.00
CA PHE A 50 2.43 1.76 4.68
C PHE A 50 2.82 0.29 4.75
N SER A 51 2.50 -0.44 3.69
CA SER A 51 2.94 -1.82 3.44
C SER A 51 3.40 -1.96 2.00
N LEU A 52 4.14 -3.03 1.72
CA LEU A 52 4.61 -3.38 0.37
C LEU A 52 3.88 -4.66 -0.07
N PRO A 53 2.74 -4.60 -0.78
CA PRO A 53 1.91 -5.78 -1.11
C PRO A 53 2.68 -6.71 -1.97
N LEU A 54 3.58 -6.71 -2.63
CA LEU A 54 4.38 -7.67 -3.42
C LEU A 54 5.86 -7.27 -3.38
N GLU A 55 6.44 -7.31 -2.18
CA GLU A 55 7.82 -6.88 -1.96
C GLU A 55 8.83 -7.64 -2.82
N ASP A 56 8.59 -8.93 -3.05
CA ASP A 56 9.50 -9.79 -3.81
C ASP A 56 9.22 -9.81 -5.32
N ALA A 57 8.21 -9.10 -5.79
CA ALA A 57 7.81 -9.10 -7.19
C ALA A 57 8.13 -7.78 -7.89
N GLN A 58 8.66 -7.88 -9.10
CA GLN A 58 8.83 -6.70 -9.97
C GLN A 58 7.51 -6.36 -10.65
N PRO A 59 7.08 -5.08 -10.61
CA PRO A 59 5.91 -4.65 -11.35
C PRO A 59 6.04 -4.90 -12.85
N ASP A 60 5.04 -5.60 -13.41
CA ASP A 60 4.89 -5.79 -14.85
C ASP A 60 3.71 -4.98 -15.42
N GLY A 61 3.53 -4.97 -16.73
CA GLY A 61 2.47 -4.20 -17.38
C GLY A 61 1.06 -4.56 -16.90
N PRO A 62 0.68 -5.84 -16.79
CA PRO A 62 -0.60 -6.27 -16.25
C PRO A 62 -0.83 -5.85 -14.81
N MET A 63 0.18 -5.96 -13.95
CA MET A 63 0.10 -5.49 -12.55
C MET A 63 -0.11 -3.98 -12.49
N LEU A 64 0.62 -3.19 -13.29
CA LEU A 64 0.49 -1.74 -13.34
C LEU A 64 -0.92 -1.31 -13.75
N ARG A 65 -1.48 -1.95 -14.77
CA ARG A 65 -2.86 -1.70 -15.21
C ARG A 65 -3.86 -2.02 -14.10
N ARG A 66 -3.69 -3.17 -13.47
CA ARG A 66 -4.57 -3.57 -12.37
C ARG A 66 -4.45 -2.65 -11.16
N ALA A 67 -3.25 -2.19 -10.84
CA ALA A 67 -3.03 -1.22 -9.77
C ALA A 67 -3.78 0.11 -10.03
N LEU A 68 -3.75 0.61 -11.27
CA LEU A 68 -4.51 1.80 -11.65
C LEU A 68 -6.03 1.60 -11.53
N GLU A 69 -6.54 0.43 -11.91
CA GLU A 69 -7.96 0.09 -11.74
C GLU A 69 -8.36 0.04 -10.26
N LEU A 70 -7.55 -0.60 -9.42
CA LEU A 70 -7.79 -0.69 -7.97
C LEU A 70 -7.76 0.69 -7.30
N ALA A 71 -6.90 1.59 -7.78
CA ALA A 71 -6.74 2.92 -7.22
C ALA A 71 -7.81 3.92 -7.72
N ALA A 72 -8.49 3.65 -8.83
CA ALA A 72 -9.28 4.62 -9.56
C ALA A 72 -10.40 5.25 -8.73
N ASP A 73 -11.11 4.47 -7.92
CA ASP A 73 -12.20 4.94 -7.06
C ASP A 73 -11.94 4.73 -5.56
N GLY A 74 -10.78 4.16 -5.24
CA GLY A 74 -10.40 3.83 -3.87
C GLY A 74 -11.09 2.60 -3.27
N SER A 75 -12.06 2.00 -3.95
CA SER A 75 -12.78 0.83 -3.42
C SER A 75 -11.90 -0.42 -3.36
N GLY A 76 -11.05 -0.61 -4.35
CA GLY A 76 -10.10 -1.74 -4.41
C GLY A 76 -8.96 -1.64 -3.39
N THR A 77 -8.76 -0.48 -2.80
CA THR A 77 -7.69 -0.19 -1.83
C THR A 77 -8.21 0.19 -0.44
N ASP A 78 -9.51 0.08 -0.18
CA ASP A 78 -10.16 0.57 1.04
C ASP A 78 -9.83 2.05 1.37
N GLY A 79 -9.70 2.88 0.35
CA GLY A 79 -9.36 4.29 0.49
C GLY A 79 -7.88 4.57 0.78
N HIS A 80 -7.01 3.56 0.70
CA HIS A 80 -5.56 3.74 0.82
C HIS A 80 -4.96 4.20 -0.52
N PHE A 81 -3.84 4.89 -0.44
CA PHE A 81 -3.08 5.29 -1.63
C PHE A 81 -2.23 4.12 -2.12
N LEU A 82 -2.43 3.70 -3.36
CA LEU A 82 -1.61 2.70 -4.02
C LEU A 82 -0.69 3.38 -5.02
N GLY A 83 0.60 3.16 -4.87
CA GLY A 83 1.62 3.73 -5.74
C GLY A 83 2.83 2.82 -5.88
N ILE A 84 3.88 3.35 -6.48
CA ILE A 84 5.17 2.69 -6.62
C ILE A 84 6.24 3.55 -5.97
N ARG A 85 7.03 2.95 -5.12
CA ARG A 85 8.20 3.57 -4.49
C ARG A 85 9.39 2.62 -4.62
N GLU A 86 10.50 3.13 -5.12
CA GLU A 86 11.73 2.34 -5.29
C GLU A 86 11.52 1.03 -6.07
N GLY A 87 10.65 1.07 -7.09
CA GLY A 87 10.34 -0.09 -7.92
C GLY A 87 9.38 -1.12 -7.29
N MET A 88 8.79 -0.83 -6.15
CA MET A 88 7.85 -1.72 -5.45
C MET A 88 6.48 -1.07 -5.31
N PHE A 89 5.42 -1.89 -5.38
CA PHE A 89 4.09 -1.41 -5.01
C PHE A 89 4.05 -1.05 -3.53
N MET A 90 3.46 0.10 -3.22
CA MET A 90 3.28 0.59 -1.86
C MET A 90 1.83 0.98 -1.63
N LEU A 91 1.23 0.45 -0.59
CA LEU A 91 -0.09 0.85 -0.11
C LEU A 91 0.09 1.66 1.17
N SER A 92 -0.50 2.85 1.23
CA SER A 92 -0.25 3.79 2.33
C SER A 92 -1.46 4.59 2.75
N ALA A 93 -1.40 5.10 3.97
CA ALA A 93 -2.36 6.08 4.50
C ALA A 93 -1.62 7.13 5.34
N VAL A 94 -2.15 8.34 5.35
CA VAL A 94 -1.66 9.44 6.18
C VAL A 94 -2.59 9.58 7.38
N LEU A 95 -2.04 9.55 8.58
CA LEU A 95 -2.77 9.68 9.84
C LEU A 95 -2.33 10.97 10.53
N ARG A 96 -3.27 11.87 10.79
CA ARG A 96 -3.01 13.04 11.62
C ARG A 96 -2.89 12.60 13.08
N LEU A 97 -1.87 13.08 13.79
CA LEU A 97 -1.63 12.69 15.17
C LEU A 97 -2.61 13.32 16.14
N ALA A 98 -3.13 14.50 15.83
CA ALA A 98 -4.10 15.18 16.67
C ALA A 98 -5.36 14.32 16.88
N GLY A 99 -5.57 13.87 18.12
CA GLY A 99 -6.71 13.03 18.48
C GLY A 99 -6.60 11.54 18.10
N LEU A 100 -5.48 11.10 17.55
CA LEU A 100 -5.25 9.69 17.23
C LEU A 100 -4.87 8.92 18.51
N SER A 101 -5.68 7.93 18.88
CA SER A 101 -5.38 7.03 20.00
C SER A 101 -4.56 5.81 19.53
N ALA A 102 -3.96 5.11 20.51
CA ALA A 102 -3.28 3.83 20.23
C ALA A 102 -4.22 2.76 19.66
N ASP A 103 -5.49 2.75 20.10
CA ASP A 103 -6.50 1.84 19.56
C ASP A 103 -6.85 2.18 18.09
N ASP A 104 -6.93 3.46 17.77
CA ASP A 104 -7.16 3.92 16.40
C ASP A 104 -5.97 3.54 15.50
N LEU A 105 -4.75 3.75 15.97
CA LEU A 105 -3.54 3.33 15.25
C LEU A 105 -3.55 1.83 14.99
N GLY A 106 -3.81 1.01 16.01
CA GLY A 106 -3.90 -0.44 15.87
C GLY A 106 -4.96 -0.87 14.86
N ARG A 107 -6.14 -0.25 14.91
CA ARG A 107 -7.22 -0.51 13.95
C ARG A 107 -6.82 -0.14 12.51
N ARG A 108 -6.17 1.02 12.32
CA ARG A 108 -5.69 1.45 11.00
C ARG A 108 -4.63 0.51 10.44
N ILE A 109 -3.73 0.03 11.27
CA ILE A 109 -2.72 -0.97 10.89
C ILE A 109 -3.40 -2.27 10.41
N LEU A 110 -4.39 -2.78 11.13
CA LEU A 110 -5.11 -3.99 10.75
C LEU A 110 -5.88 -3.82 9.43
N ILE A 111 -6.53 -2.68 9.23
CA ILE A 111 -7.25 -2.37 7.98
C ILE A 111 -6.27 -2.30 6.81
N LEU A 112 -5.13 -1.64 6.98
CA LEU A 112 -4.10 -1.57 5.95
C LEU A 112 -3.53 -2.96 5.63
N ALA A 113 -3.26 -3.79 6.62
CA ALA A 113 -2.78 -5.15 6.43
C ALA A 113 -3.77 -6.00 5.63
N ALA A 114 -5.05 -5.93 5.95
CA ALA A 114 -6.10 -6.63 5.20
C ALA A 114 -6.22 -6.13 3.76
N ALA A 115 -6.17 -4.81 3.55
CA ALA A 115 -6.17 -4.22 2.21
C ALA A 115 -4.94 -4.64 1.40
N SER A 116 -3.76 -4.69 2.03
CA SER A 116 -2.51 -5.12 1.42
C SER A 116 -2.59 -6.55 0.88
N LYS A 117 -3.17 -7.49 1.63
CA LYS A 117 -3.39 -8.86 1.17
C LYS A 117 -4.29 -8.92 -0.06
N ARG A 118 -5.40 -8.19 -0.07
CA ARG A 118 -6.32 -8.15 -1.21
C ARG A 118 -5.66 -7.54 -2.45
N VAL A 119 -4.90 -6.48 -2.28
CA VAL A 119 -4.15 -5.85 -3.37
C VAL A 119 -3.09 -6.81 -3.91
N ALA A 120 -2.33 -7.47 -3.06
CA ALA A 120 -1.34 -8.47 -3.45
C ALA A 120 -1.96 -9.61 -4.28
N ASP A 121 -3.10 -10.15 -3.84
CA ASP A 121 -3.82 -11.20 -4.56
C ASP A 121 -4.31 -10.72 -5.93
N ALA A 122 -4.87 -9.51 -6.01
CA ALA A 122 -5.37 -8.95 -7.25
C ALA A 122 -4.24 -8.70 -8.26
N LEU A 123 -3.09 -8.19 -7.81
CA LEU A 123 -1.92 -7.94 -8.66
C LEU A 123 -1.27 -9.26 -9.13
N SER A 124 -1.17 -10.25 -8.25
CA SER A 124 -0.64 -11.57 -8.60
C SER A 124 -1.49 -12.27 -9.65
N ARG A 125 -2.81 -12.19 -9.53
CA ARG A 125 -3.74 -12.75 -10.53
C ARG A 125 -3.61 -12.06 -11.88
N ALA A 126 -3.47 -10.74 -11.91
CA ALA A 126 -3.31 -9.99 -13.14
C ALA A 126 -2.06 -10.41 -13.91
N SER A 127 -0.94 -10.62 -13.23
CA SER A 127 0.29 -11.13 -13.83
C SER A 127 0.13 -12.56 -14.36
N ALA A 128 -0.52 -13.45 -13.63
CA ALA A 128 -0.72 -14.84 -14.02
C ALA A 128 -1.68 -14.98 -15.22
N GLU A 129 -2.75 -14.18 -15.28
CA GLU A 129 -3.74 -14.20 -16.36
C GLU A 129 -3.13 -13.77 -17.71
N ASP A 130 -2.26 -12.76 -17.71
CA ASP A 130 -1.62 -12.27 -18.96
C ASP A 130 -0.49 -13.18 -19.44
N GLY A 131 0.15 -13.94 -18.58
CA GLY A 131 1.20 -14.91 -18.92
C GLY A 131 0.69 -16.15 -19.67
N GLY A 132 -0.63 -16.35 -19.79
CA GLY A 132 -1.27 -17.49 -20.44
C GLY A 132 -1.74 -17.24 -21.87
N THR A 133 -1.68 -16.01 -22.39
CA THR A 133 -2.14 -15.68 -23.75
C THR A 133 -0.93 -15.52 -24.68
N PRO A 134 -0.73 -16.43 -25.67
CA PRO A 134 0.34 -16.24 -26.64
C PRO A 134 0.11 -14.96 -27.43
N ALA A 135 1.13 -14.12 -27.52
CA ALA A 135 1.12 -12.83 -28.23
C ALA A 135 0.90 -12.96 -29.77
N ALA A 136 0.67 -14.18 -30.28
CA ALA A 136 0.58 -14.50 -31.70
C ALA A 136 -0.79 -14.27 -32.35
N ASP A 137 -1.84 -13.97 -31.59
CA ASP A 137 -3.24 -13.87 -32.09
C ASP A 137 -3.85 -12.47 -31.98
N ARG A 138 -3.05 -11.43 -32.01
CA ARG A 138 -3.59 -10.10 -32.29
C ARG A 138 -3.69 -9.94 -33.78
N PRO A 139 -4.89 -9.82 -34.37
CA PRO A 139 -5.00 -9.33 -35.72
C PRO A 139 -4.31 -7.98 -35.79
N GLN A 140 -3.35 -7.84 -36.68
CA GLN A 140 -2.82 -6.53 -37.02
C GLN A 140 -3.97 -5.80 -37.73
N ASP A 141 -4.75 -5.06 -36.97
CA ASP A 141 -5.67 -4.08 -37.55
C ASP A 141 -4.84 -2.95 -38.12
N SER A 142 -4.55 -3.11 -39.41
CA SER A 142 -3.94 -2.07 -40.24
C SER A 142 -4.93 -0.96 -40.60
N GLU A 143 -5.96 -0.74 -39.80
CA GLU A 143 -7.03 0.25 -40.05
C GLU A 143 -7.01 1.46 -39.12
N SER A 144 -5.88 1.96 -38.75
CA SER A 144 -5.88 3.18 -37.91
C SER A 144 -5.33 4.43 -38.57
N ASN A 145 -5.44 4.57 -39.88
CA ASN A 145 -4.98 5.80 -40.55
C ASN A 145 -6.05 6.75 -41.04
N ASP A 146 -7.30 6.55 -40.69
CA ASP A 146 -8.37 7.39 -41.19
C ASP A 146 -8.85 8.49 -40.19
N PHE A 147 -8.22 8.62 -39.03
CA PHE A 147 -8.58 9.68 -38.06
C PHE A 147 -7.77 10.98 -38.20
N MET A 148 -6.89 11.10 -39.18
CA MET A 148 -6.06 12.30 -39.39
C MET A 148 -6.31 12.98 -40.77
N ARG A 149 -7.50 12.91 -41.32
CA ARG A 149 -7.90 13.76 -42.43
C ARG A 149 -9.04 14.67 -42.00
N VAL A 150 -8.65 15.83 -41.59
CA VAL A 150 -9.51 17.01 -41.66
C VAL A 150 -9.24 17.69 -42.97
#